data_39cc1d6180c027f2ce87eea09c517b88
#
_entry.id   39cc1d6180c027f2ce87eea09c517b88
#
_cell.length_a   1.000
_cell.length_b   1.000
_cell.length_c   1.000
_cell.angle_alpha   90.00
_cell.angle_beta   90.00
_cell.angle_gamma   90.00
#
_symmetry.space_group_name_H-M   'P 1'
#
loop_
_entity.id
_entity.type
_entity.pdbx_description
1 polymer ?
#
loop_
_entity_poly.entity_id
_entity_poly.type
_entity_poly.pdbx_seq_one_letter_code
_entity_poly.pdbx_strand_id
1 'polypeptide(L)'
;IASGGYGNVYFLSTNAMGSNATAAWKAHKKGAYFANPCFTQIHPTCIPRSGEYQSKLTLMSESLRNDGRIWVPKKMEDVKALRDGTLKATEIKEDDRDYYLERRYPAFGNLVPRDVASRAAKERCDAGYGVNQTGEAVFLDFSSAITRYGKEQALLKGLDEKFPFI
;
A
#
# COMPACT_ATOMS: atom_id res chain seq x y z
N ILE A 1 11.31 -26.84 6.38
CA ILE A 1 10.16 -27.09 5.50
C ILE A 1 9.47 -25.75 5.27
N ALA A 2 9.40 -25.31 4.03
CA ALA A 2 8.71 -24.08 3.64
C ALA A 2 7.24 -24.43 3.31
N SER A 3 6.31 -24.07 4.17
CA SER A 3 4.91 -24.51 4.10
C SER A 3 3.91 -23.36 3.94
N GLY A 4 4.38 -22.16 3.57
CA GLY A 4 3.53 -21.02 3.22
C GLY A 4 3.13 -20.10 4.38
N GLY A 5 3.45 -20.46 5.62
CA GLY A 5 3.18 -19.59 6.78
C GLY A 5 1.71 -19.53 7.22
N TYR A 6 1.30 -18.44 7.86
CA TYR A 6 0.01 -18.29 8.54
C TYR A 6 -0.73 -16.98 8.19
N GLY A 7 -0.46 -16.42 7.03
CA GLY A 7 -1.08 -15.14 6.62
C GLY A 7 -2.60 -15.13 6.66
N ASN A 8 -3.27 -16.25 6.41
CA ASN A 8 -4.73 -16.34 6.39
C ASN A 8 -5.40 -16.28 7.76
N VAL A 9 -4.65 -16.22 8.86
CA VAL A 9 -5.24 -15.91 10.17
C VAL A 9 -5.58 -14.42 10.31
N TYR A 10 -5.04 -13.59 9.43
CA TYR A 10 -5.32 -12.16 9.38
C TYR A 10 -6.39 -11.83 8.34
N PHE A 11 -7.24 -10.89 8.67
CA PHE A 11 -8.23 -10.37 7.73
C PHE A 11 -7.53 -9.68 6.54
N LEU A 12 -7.93 -10.03 5.33
CA LEU A 12 -7.36 -9.49 4.08
C LEU A 12 -5.84 -9.60 3.99
N SER A 13 -5.28 -10.78 4.29
CA SER A 13 -3.85 -11.01 4.08
C SER A 13 -3.46 -10.92 2.60
N THR A 14 -2.16 -10.70 2.33
CA THR A 14 -1.61 -10.73 0.97
C THR A 14 -1.16 -12.13 0.54
N ASN A 15 -1.23 -13.12 1.43
CA ASN A 15 -0.79 -14.48 1.19
C ASN A 15 -1.84 -15.32 0.44
N ALA A 16 -1.40 -16.43 -0.14
CA ALA A 16 -2.30 -17.41 -0.73
C ALA A 16 -3.23 -18.02 0.32
N MET A 17 -4.45 -18.40 -0.09
CA MET A 17 -5.48 -18.92 0.81
C MET A 17 -5.09 -20.17 1.60
N GLY A 18 -4.11 -20.95 1.11
CA GLY A 18 -3.59 -22.11 1.81
C GLY A 18 -2.63 -21.82 2.97
N SER A 19 -2.26 -20.54 3.19
CA SER A 19 -1.32 -20.11 4.25
C SER A 19 -2.02 -20.01 5.61
N ASN A 20 -2.46 -21.14 6.17
CA ASN A 20 -3.38 -21.24 7.30
C ASN A 20 -2.76 -21.81 8.59
N ALA A 21 -1.43 -21.79 8.71
CA ALA A 21 -0.67 -22.30 9.85
C ALA A 21 -0.73 -23.83 10.10
N THR A 22 -1.44 -24.61 9.31
CA THR A 22 -1.63 -26.05 9.59
C THR A 22 -0.32 -26.82 9.76
N ALA A 23 0.68 -26.60 8.91
CA ALA A 23 1.96 -27.28 8.98
C ALA A 23 2.77 -26.83 10.21
N ALA A 24 2.80 -25.51 10.50
CA ALA A 24 3.45 -24.96 11.68
C ALA A 24 2.80 -25.51 12.96
N TRP A 25 1.47 -25.58 13.01
CA TRP A 25 0.72 -26.16 14.11
C TRP A 25 1.05 -27.65 14.33
N LYS A 26 1.09 -28.45 13.26
CA LYS A 26 1.46 -29.87 13.34
C LYS A 26 2.88 -30.06 13.86
N ALA A 27 3.83 -29.24 13.42
CA ALA A 27 5.21 -29.27 13.90
C ALA A 27 5.27 -28.90 15.39
N HIS A 28 4.56 -27.84 15.79
CA HIS A 28 4.49 -27.41 17.19
C HIS A 28 3.93 -28.52 18.09
N LYS A 29 2.85 -29.19 17.70
CA LYS A 29 2.31 -30.34 18.43
C LYS A 29 3.28 -31.51 18.57
N LYS A 30 4.31 -31.56 17.76
CA LYS A 30 5.42 -32.54 17.84
C LYS A 30 6.64 -32.01 18.62
N GLY A 31 6.52 -30.87 19.28
CA GLY A 31 7.56 -30.31 20.14
C GLY A 31 8.41 -29.21 19.50
N ALA A 32 8.13 -28.78 18.27
CA ALA A 32 8.83 -27.63 17.69
C ALA A 32 8.43 -26.33 18.40
N TYR A 33 9.39 -25.46 18.66
CA TYR A 33 9.14 -24.15 19.25
C TYR A 33 8.90 -23.09 18.17
N PHE A 34 8.06 -22.10 18.49
CA PHE A 34 7.96 -20.86 17.74
C PHE A 34 9.04 -19.87 18.17
N ALA A 35 9.65 -19.18 17.21
CA ALA A 35 10.54 -18.07 17.46
C ALA A 35 9.90 -16.79 16.90
N ASN A 36 9.92 -15.71 17.69
CA ASN A 36 9.44 -14.38 17.31
C ASN A 36 8.02 -14.38 16.68
N PRO A 37 7.01 -15.02 17.29
CA PRO A 37 5.68 -15.20 16.67
C PRO A 37 4.91 -13.90 16.49
N CYS A 38 5.33 -12.81 17.14
CA CYS A 38 4.74 -11.48 17.01
C CYS A 38 5.21 -10.70 15.79
N PHE A 39 6.28 -11.12 15.11
CA PHE A 39 6.76 -10.44 13.93
C PHE A 39 5.97 -10.84 12.70
N THR A 40 5.27 -9.87 12.14
CA THR A 40 4.54 -9.99 10.88
C THR A 40 5.16 -9.10 9.82
N GLN A 41 5.18 -9.57 8.57
CA GLN A 41 5.58 -8.75 7.45
C GLN A 41 4.37 -7.98 6.91
N ILE A 42 4.52 -6.67 6.74
CA ILE A 42 3.50 -5.77 6.22
C ILE A 42 3.89 -5.35 4.79
N HIS A 43 2.90 -5.31 3.89
CA HIS A 43 3.07 -4.84 2.53
C HIS A 43 2.32 -3.51 2.33
N PRO A 44 3.01 -2.34 2.26
CA PRO A 44 2.37 -1.04 2.13
C PRO A 44 1.88 -0.75 0.70
N THR A 45 2.32 -1.54 -0.29
CA THR A 45 1.95 -1.40 -1.70
C THR A 45 0.94 -2.46 -2.10
N CYS A 46 -0.26 -2.36 -1.55
CA CYS A 46 -1.40 -3.23 -1.85
C CYS A 46 -2.52 -2.44 -2.52
N ILE A 47 -3.25 -3.09 -3.43
CA ILE A 47 -4.51 -2.54 -3.94
C ILE A 47 -5.53 -2.60 -2.79
N PRO A 48 -6.24 -1.50 -2.50
CA PRO A 48 -7.24 -1.46 -1.43
C PRO A 48 -8.35 -2.47 -1.62
N ARG A 49 -9.07 -2.75 -0.55
CA ARG A 49 -10.28 -3.58 -0.60
C ARG A 49 -11.30 -2.99 -1.56
N SER A 50 -11.85 -3.83 -2.45
CA SER A 50 -12.78 -3.43 -3.51
C SER A 50 -14.13 -4.16 -3.50
N GLY A 51 -14.49 -4.88 -2.43
CA GLY A 51 -15.76 -5.58 -2.34
C GLY A 51 -15.90 -6.44 -1.10
N GLU A 52 -17.13 -6.93 -0.85
CA GLU A 52 -17.44 -7.74 0.33
C GLU A 52 -16.80 -9.13 0.29
N TYR A 53 -16.63 -9.70 -0.89
CA TYR A 53 -16.13 -11.07 -1.07
C TYR A 53 -14.62 -11.14 -1.27
N GLN A 54 -13.91 -10.02 -1.16
CA GLN A 54 -12.45 -10.03 -1.30
C GLN A 54 -11.81 -10.73 -0.09
N SER A 55 -11.20 -11.87 -0.33
CA SER A 55 -10.56 -12.70 0.70
C SER A 55 -9.11 -12.33 0.99
N LYS A 56 -8.47 -11.56 0.11
CA LYS A 56 -7.08 -11.11 0.26
C LYS A 56 -6.85 -9.79 -0.46
N LEU A 57 -5.83 -9.03 -0.01
CA LEU A 57 -5.33 -7.88 -0.75
C LEU A 57 -4.41 -8.32 -1.90
N THR A 58 -4.49 -7.64 -3.03
CA THR A 58 -3.54 -7.83 -4.14
C THR A 58 -2.28 -7.05 -3.83
N LEU A 59 -1.15 -7.78 -3.70
CA LEU A 59 0.16 -7.19 -3.51
C LEU A 59 0.65 -6.59 -4.82
N MET A 60 1.11 -5.34 -4.76
CA MET A 60 1.86 -4.68 -5.83
C MET A 60 3.35 -4.71 -5.51
N SER A 61 4.20 -4.53 -6.53
CA SER A 61 5.65 -4.50 -6.34
C SER A 61 6.06 -3.34 -5.41
N GLU A 62 6.91 -3.62 -4.44
CA GLU A 62 7.49 -2.58 -3.59
C GLU A 62 8.44 -1.63 -4.33
N SER A 63 9.02 -2.08 -5.45
CA SER A 63 9.84 -1.24 -6.31
C SER A 63 9.08 -0.03 -6.85
N LEU A 64 7.74 -0.04 -6.83
CA LEU A 64 6.94 1.13 -7.19
C LEU A 64 7.25 2.35 -6.31
N ARG A 65 7.66 2.17 -5.06
CA ARG A 65 8.03 3.27 -4.18
C ARG A 65 9.38 3.92 -4.53
N ASN A 66 10.18 3.29 -5.39
CA ASN A 66 11.42 3.90 -5.93
C ASN A 66 11.09 5.06 -6.89
N ASP A 67 10.01 4.93 -7.62
CA ASP A 67 9.59 5.89 -8.64
C ASP A 67 8.32 6.65 -8.26
N GLY A 68 7.53 6.11 -7.33
CA GLY A 68 6.26 6.68 -6.88
C GLY A 68 6.39 7.50 -5.59
N ARG A 69 5.64 8.60 -5.53
CA ARG A 69 5.53 9.47 -4.34
C ARG A 69 4.18 9.26 -3.67
N ILE A 70 4.20 8.95 -2.37
CA ILE A 70 2.96 8.67 -1.60
C ILE A 70 2.43 9.97 -1.02
N TRP A 71 1.14 10.26 -1.24
CA TRP A 71 0.51 11.49 -0.77
C TRP A 71 -0.98 11.35 -0.44
N VAL A 72 -1.49 12.33 0.27
CA VAL A 72 -2.92 12.60 0.50
C VAL A 72 -3.17 14.09 0.31
N PRO A 73 -4.43 14.56 0.07
CA PRO A 73 -4.74 15.97 0.06
C PRO A 73 -4.44 16.63 1.42
N LYS A 74 -4.02 17.90 1.41
CA LYS A 74 -3.87 18.70 2.62
C LYS A 74 -5.21 19.19 3.18
N LYS A 75 -6.19 19.40 2.31
CA LYS A 75 -7.50 19.97 2.66
C LYS A 75 -8.55 18.88 2.76
N MET A 76 -9.37 18.96 3.80
CA MET A 76 -10.45 17.99 4.01
C MET A 76 -11.57 18.13 2.98
N GLU A 77 -11.77 19.33 2.41
CA GLU A 77 -12.72 19.58 1.34
C GLU A 77 -12.35 18.79 0.08
N ASP A 78 -11.07 18.75 -0.28
CA ASP A 78 -10.55 17.99 -1.42
C ASP A 78 -10.73 16.48 -1.21
N VAL A 79 -10.50 15.99 0.03
CA VAL A 79 -10.75 14.58 0.38
C VAL A 79 -12.20 14.20 0.17
N LYS A 80 -13.15 15.05 0.62
CA LYS A 80 -14.58 14.81 0.43
C LYS A 80 -14.95 14.82 -1.05
N ALA A 81 -14.49 15.81 -1.80
CA ALA A 81 -14.75 15.93 -3.23
C ALA A 81 -14.19 14.75 -4.05
N LEU A 82 -13.04 14.20 -3.66
CA LEU A 82 -12.48 12.98 -4.25
C LEU A 82 -13.34 11.76 -3.96
N ARG A 83 -13.82 11.61 -2.71
CA ARG A 83 -14.68 10.47 -2.32
C ARG A 83 -16.04 10.51 -3.01
N ASP A 84 -16.57 11.72 -3.20
CA ASP A 84 -17.84 11.96 -3.89
C ASP A 84 -17.70 11.92 -5.43
N GLY A 85 -16.46 11.81 -5.94
CA GLY A 85 -16.18 11.76 -7.38
C GLY A 85 -16.34 13.08 -8.11
N THR A 86 -16.48 14.21 -7.38
CA THR A 86 -16.62 15.56 -7.94
C THR A 86 -15.28 16.23 -8.27
N LEU A 87 -14.18 15.69 -7.75
CA LEU A 87 -12.81 16.14 -7.99
C LEU A 87 -11.94 14.95 -8.40
N LYS A 88 -11.01 15.15 -9.32
CA LYS A 88 -10.01 14.14 -9.70
C LYS A 88 -8.67 14.44 -9.02
N ALA A 89 -7.90 13.39 -8.71
CA ALA A 89 -6.58 13.53 -8.12
C ALA A 89 -5.62 14.42 -8.94
N THR A 90 -5.76 14.39 -10.28
CA THR A 90 -4.96 15.19 -11.21
C THR A 90 -5.26 16.70 -11.16
N GLU A 91 -6.40 17.08 -10.60
CA GLU A 91 -6.81 18.48 -10.48
C GLU A 91 -6.28 19.13 -9.19
N ILE A 92 -5.80 18.33 -8.23
CA ILE A 92 -5.18 18.82 -7.01
C ILE A 92 -3.75 19.28 -7.31
N LYS A 93 -3.50 20.58 -7.03
CA LYS A 93 -2.18 21.18 -7.24
C LYS A 93 -1.12 20.53 -6.35
N GLU A 94 0.12 20.55 -6.80
CA GLU A 94 1.27 20.01 -6.06
C GLU A 94 1.36 20.57 -4.64
N ASP A 95 1.15 21.87 -4.47
CA ASP A 95 1.21 22.56 -3.18
C ASP A 95 0.09 22.14 -2.21
N ASP A 96 -1.03 21.60 -2.71
CA ASP A 96 -2.15 21.09 -1.92
C ASP A 96 -2.03 19.58 -1.60
N ARG A 97 -0.92 18.93 -2.01
CA ARG A 97 -0.60 17.53 -1.71
C ARG A 97 0.31 17.43 -0.48
N ASP A 98 -0.04 16.56 0.47
CA ASP A 98 0.84 16.20 1.60
C ASP A 98 1.61 14.92 1.28
N TYR A 99 2.86 15.06 0.88
CA TYR A 99 3.81 13.96 0.74
C TYR A 99 4.35 13.60 2.13
N TYR A 100 3.50 13.05 2.95
CA TYR A 100 3.71 12.88 4.39
C TYR A 100 4.92 12.01 4.77
N LEU A 101 5.32 11.05 3.93
CA LEU A 101 6.55 10.27 4.18
C LEU A 101 7.80 11.12 3.97
N GLU A 102 7.85 11.89 2.90
CA GLU A 102 8.98 12.78 2.61
C GLU A 102 9.11 13.85 3.69
N ARG A 103 7.99 14.41 4.14
CA ARG A 103 7.96 15.42 5.20
C ARG A 103 8.37 14.88 6.58
N ARG A 104 7.92 13.68 6.93
CA ARG A 104 8.18 13.06 8.24
C ARG A 104 9.56 12.41 8.34
N TYR A 105 10.04 11.86 7.23
CA TYR A 105 11.25 11.05 7.16
C TYR A 105 12.16 11.51 6.01
N PRO A 106 12.70 12.73 6.06
CA PRO A 106 13.41 13.34 4.94
C PRO A 106 14.66 12.54 4.49
N ALA A 107 15.26 11.75 5.37
CA ALA A 107 16.42 10.92 5.03
C ALA A 107 16.07 9.70 4.13
N PHE A 108 14.84 9.20 4.19
CA PHE A 108 14.40 8.01 3.47
C PHE A 108 13.24 8.29 2.49
N GLY A 109 12.44 9.32 2.75
CA GLY A 109 11.28 9.67 1.95
C GLY A 109 10.32 8.50 1.77
N ASN A 110 9.97 8.20 0.53
CA ASN A 110 9.08 7.09 0.19
C ASN A 110 9.71 5.70 0.40
N LEU A 111 11.02 5.62 0.62
CA LEU A 111 11.77 4.38 0.84
C LEU A 111 11.94 3.98 2.31
N VAL A 112 11.19 4.59 3.21
CA VAL A 112 11.13 4.15 4.62
C VAL A 112 10.75 2.66 4.71
N PRO A 113 11.14 1.97 5.81
CA PRO A 113 10.76 0.58 6.04
C PRO A 113 9.26 0.34 5.87
N ARG A 114 8.89 -0.87 5.45
CA ARG A 114 7.50 -1.25 5.11
C ARG A 114 6.51 -0.96 6.22
N ASP A 115 6.87 -1.31 7.44
CA ASP A 115 6.03 -1.10 8.62
C ASP A 115 5.85 0.38 8.94
N VAL A 116 6.88 1.20 8.73
CA VAL A 116 6.80 2.66 8.89
C VAL A 116 5.85 3.26 7.85
N ALA A 117 6.00 2.88 6.58
CA ALA A 117 5.13 3.36 5.51
C ALA A 117 3.67 2.96 5.75
N SER A 118 3.40 1.71 6.16
CA SER A 118 2.04 1.22 6.44
C SER A 118 1.40 1.92 7.62
N ARG A 119 2.13 2.11 8.73
CA ARG A 119 1.61 2.84 9.89
C ARG A 119 1.30 4.29 9.55
N ALA A 120 2.20 4.95 8.82
CA ALA A 120 2.00 6.34 8.41
C ALA A 120 0.78 6.49 7.48
N ALA A 121 0.56 5.55 6.56
CA ALA A 121 -0.64 5.53 5.71
C ALA A 121 -1.90 5.33 6.56
N LYS A 122 -1.89 4.35 7.47
CA LYS A 122 -3.02 4.12 8.38
C LYS A 122 -3.35 5.35 9.21
N GLU A 123 -2.35 6.02 9.79
CA GLU A 123 -2.56 7.26 10.54
C GLU A 123 -3.23 8.36 9.70
N ARG A 124 -2.90 8.49 8.41
CA ARG A 124 -3.57 9.45 7.51
C ARG A 124 -5.03 9.05 7.27
N CYS A 125 -5.28 7.76 7.03
CA CYS A 125 -6.65 7.24 6.87
C CYS A 125 -7.48 7.44 8.14
N ASP A 126 -6.95 7.09 9.30
CA ASP A 126 -7.62 7.25 10.61
C ASP A 126 -7.90 8.74 10.94
N ALA A 127 -7.03 9.64 10.49
CA ALA A 127 -7.24 11.09 10.60
C ALA A 127 -8.25 11.65 9.58
N GLY A 128 -8.84 10.81 8.74
CA GLY A 128 -9.86 11.18 7.77
C GLY A 128 -9.35 11.54 6.37
N TYR A 129 -8.02 11.49 6.12
CA TYR A 129 -7.42 11.87 4.84
C TYR A 129 -7.34 10.75 3.79
N GLY A 130 -7.86 9.57 4.06
CA GLY A 130 -7.91 8.49 3.08
C GLY A 130 -8.78 8.86 1.86
N VAL A 131 -8.36 8.44 0.66
CA VAL A 131 -8.83 9.01 -0.61
C VAL A 131 -9.83 8.18 -1.40
N ASN A 132 -10.00 6.89 -1.11
CA ASN A 132 -11.03 6.08 -1.76
C ASN A 132 -12.39 6.24 -1.06
N GLN A 133 -13.44 5.63 -1.60
CA GLN A 133 -14.79 5.70 -1.04
C GLN A 133 -14.87 5.26 0.42
N THR A 134 -14.05 4.27 0.82
CA THR A 134 -13.99 3.79 2.20
C THR A 134 -13.08 4.62 3.10
N GLY A 135 -12.27 5.52 2.53
CA GLY A 135 -11.28 6.29 3.28
C GLY A 135 -10.05 5.49 3.72
N GLU A 136 -9.81 4.32 3.14
CA GLU A 136 -8.77 3.37 3.55
C GLU A 136 -7.60 3.30 2.55
N ALA A 137 -7.41 4.31 1.72
CA ALA A 137 -6.35 4.35 0.72
C ALA A 137 -5.60 5.68 0.72
N VAL A 138 -4.41 5.66 0.11
CA VAL A 138 -3.58 6.83 -0.18
C VAL A 138 -3.16 6.79 -1.64
N PHE A 139 -2.78 7.93 -2.21
CA PHE A 139 -2.29 7.98 -3.58
C PHE A 139 -0.82 7.59 -3.68
N LEU A 140 -0.47 6.99 -4.81
CA LEU A 140 0.90 6.75 -5.26
C LEU A 140 1.05 7.43 -6.63
N ASP A 141 1.83 8.50 -6.69
CA ASP A 141 1.98 9.37 -7.86
C ASP A 141 3.29 9.06 -8.60
N PHE A 142 3.21 8.74 -9.87
CA PHE A 142 4.34 8.46 -10.76
C PHE A 142 4.65 9.59 -11.74
N SER A 143 3.96 10.71 -11.69
CA SER A 143 4.11 11.81 -12.67
C SER A 143 5.55 12.30 -12.79
N SER A 144 6.27 12.42 -11.68
CA SER A 144 7.69 12.81 -11.67
C SER A 144 8.59 11.76 -12.35
N ALA A 145 8.31 10.48 -12.15
CA ALA A 145 9.07 9.40 -12.78
C ALA A 145 8.80 9.35 -14.29
N ILE A 146 7.54 9.49 -14.69
CA ILE A 146 7.16 9.54 -16.12
C ILE A 146 7.83 10.72 -16.81
N THR A 147 7.87 11.89 -16.18
CA THR A 147 8.56 13.07 -16.73
C THR A 147 10.06 12.84 -16.85
N ARG A 148 10.70 12.25 -15.82
CA ARG A 148 12.14 11.99 -15.78
C ARG A 148 12.61 10.96 -16.81
N TYR A 149 11.86 9.87 -16.97
CA TYR A 149 12.26 8.77 -17.88
C TYR A 149 11.73 8.96 -19.30
N GLY A 150 10.77 9.84 -19.52
CA GLY A 150 10.02 9.95 -20.75
C GLY A 150 8.95 8.86 -20.88
N LYS A 151 7.94 9.13 -21.69
CA LYS A 151 6.77 8.24 -21.85
C LYS A 151 7.15 6.84 -22.34
N GLU A 152 8.13 6.76 -23.23
CA GLU A 152 8.62 5.51 -23.82
C GLU A 152 9.28 4.59 -22.78
N GLN A 153 10.09 5.14 -21.87
CA GLN A 153 10.74 4.36 -20.82
C GLN A 153 9.78 4.02 -19.65
N ALA A 154 8.78 4.85 -19.40
CA ALA A 154 7.70 4.52 -18.48
C ALA A 154 6.87 3.33 -19.01
N LEU A 155 6.60 3.30 -20.31
CA LEU A 155 5.98 2.17 -21.02
C LEU A 155 6.85 0.90 -20.94
N LEU A 156 8.16 0.99 -21.14
CA LEU A 156 9.08 -0.14 -20.98
C LEU A 156 9.10 -0.69 -19.55
N LYS A 157 8.92 0.16 -18.55
CA LYS A 157 8.72 -0.28 -17.15
C LYS A 157 7.32 -0.85 -16.89
N GLY A 158 6.40 -0.73 -17.84
CA GLY A 158 5.02 -1.22 -17.75
C GLY A 158 4.20 -0.53 -16.67
N LEU A 159 4.49 0.75 -16.38
CA LEU A 159 3.81 1.50 -15.34
C LEU A 159 2.36 1.82 -15.73
N ASP A 160 2.10 2.08 -16.99
CA ASP A 160 0.77 2.39 -17.53
C ASP A 160 -0.01 1.15 -17.99
N GLU A 161 0.65 0.11 -18.49
CA GLU A 161 0.00 -1.13 -18.88
C GLU A 161 -0.34 -2.04 -17.71
N LYS A 162 0.61 -2.19 -16.76
CA LYS A 162 0.43 -3.05 -15.58
C LYS A 162 -0.42 -2.42 -14.48
N PHE A 163 -0.51 -1.11 -14.47
CA PHE A 163 -1.20 -0.34 -13.42
C PHE A 163 -2.03 0.78 -14.03
N PRO A 164 -3.11 0.47 -14.77
CA PRO A 164 -3.92 1.45 -15.50
C PRO A 164 -4.65 2.47 -14.59
N PHE A 165 -4.60 2.29 -13.27
CA PHE A 165 -5.16 3.22 -12.28
C PHE A 165 -4.10 4.12 -11.60
N ILE A 166 -2.88 4.10 -12.08
CA ILE A 166 -1.78 4.94 -11.56
C ILE A 166 -1.69 6.29 -12.28
#